data_1292fbf7273d109dfec618df1133ddd1
#
_entry.id   1292fbf7273d109dfec618df1133ddd1
#
_cell.length_a   1.000
_cell.length_b   1.000
_cell.length_c   1.000
_cell.angle_alpha   90.00
_cell.angle_beta   90.00
_cell.angle_gamma   90.00
#
_symmetry.space_group_name_H-M   'P 1'
#
loop_
_entity.id
_entity.type
_entity.pdbx_description
1 polymer ?
#
loop_
_entity_poly.entity_id
_entity_poly.type
_entity_poly.pdbx_seq_one_letter_code
_entity_poly.pdbx_strand_id
1 'polypeptide(L)'
;MKVKNFRSLLPTALAFRSLSLATPALRSPSVTALAFRSLFVVALAFTVAGISPARAQAPLEPARMSPRTVFYLIWRGVPTPPARTANSLLALWDDPDFAPVRSAIAAGMLSSSQEKSPNQKLTAEEFQEFAALLENSFTLGYLNEPAKHNVSNPAASPDAKPPAWNGMFFVYDRTGKEALLSKAVLRMRAEEKELPRLSQVAIGNVQVLKVERKGGVTFWAEHGRYAISASERSVMEEILGRLDGKASSAASLTQSASYQEAQPILGSGLLEFFLRIPDLKDLAADSNAGNFQVRPLLDAIRLDAVHSLSGHITFEGARTHVQAAILGDAAPGTPFDIWSAGQPSPASLALVPAEAVSYTSAQFNFPGIYDTVKRMARAAFPQGQQGNIDLLDTIAQGRLGMTLPEALSVFSGEFASMQTSPSLDTAKQVYFFGIRKKPEALKLIRNFFGDQLASERNEGDVTFLKISLGGNQGAAGVAQWHFFHLAVAPEMILGASRIDTVREVLANRAHSSTPAGLASVPRFQAGRAQFPENLDGLSYFDFQKVDWQAAKDHWIEDARKNSTTKSAAPSKETAPSRVPDWLAQVNPQVFSRHLHYSSSVSWKDSKGIHWDQWVE
;
A
#
# COMPACT_ATOMS: atom_id res chain seq x y z
N MET A 1 -2.34 -15.57 14.78
CA MET A 1 -1.19 -16.35 14.29
C MET A 1 0.08 -15.71 14.84
N LYS A 2 0.78 -16.37 15.78
CA LYS A 2 2.01 -15.85 16.40
C LYS A 2 3.16 -16.10 15.42
N VAL A 3 3.53 -15.10 14.62
CA VAL A 3 4.68 -15.15 13.71
C VAL A 3 5.94 -14.98 14.56
N LYS A 4 6.44 -16.07 15.14
CA LYS A 4 7.66 -16.06 15.97
C LYS A 4 8.98 -16.23 15.19
N ASN A 5 8.94 -16.60 13.91
CA ASN A 5 10.12 -17.05 13.18
C ASN A 5 10.63 -16.15 12.05
N PHE A 6 10.17 -14.89 11.97
CA PHE A 6 10.57 -13.96 10.90
C PHE A 6 11.81 -13.11 11.22
N ARG A 7 12.51 -13.43 12.31
CA ARG A 7 13.53 -12.57 12.92
C ARG A 7 14.93 -12.62 12.27
N SER A 8 15.21 -13.58 11.42
CA SER A 8 16.55 -13.71 10.83
C SER A 8 16.75 -13.01 9.48
N LEU A 9 15.66 -12.46 8.89
CA LEU A 9 15.68 -11.74 7.60
C LEU A 9 14.99 -10.37 7.69
N LEU A 10 14.88 -9.79 8.86
CA LEU A 10 13.85 -8.89 9.30
C LEU A 10 14.13 -7.38 9.34
N PRO A 11 15.04 -6.78 8.60
CA PRO A 11 14.94 -5.34 8.45
C PRO A 11 13.78 -4.91 7.55
N THR A 12 13.46 -5.69 6.52
CA THR A 12 12.49 -5.30 5.48
C THR A 12 11.02 -5.48 5.89
N ALA A 13 10.67 -6.51 6.63
CA ALA A 13 9.27 -6.77 7.04
C ALA A 13 8.80 -5.84 8.19
N LEU A 14 9.71 -5.30 8.99
CA LEU A 14 9.40 -4.33 10.05
C LEU A 14 9.01 -2.95 9.49
N ALA A 15 9.58 -2.54 8.36
CA ALA A 15 9.22 -1.31 7.67
C ALA A 15 7.74 -1.29 7.24
N PHE A 16 7.20 -2.43 6.80
CA PHE A 16 5.84 -2.52 6.26
C PHE A 16 4.71 -2.33 7.29
N ARG A 17 4.93 -2.65 8.57
CA ARG A 17 3.89 -2.58 9.59
C ARG A 17 3.90 -1.30 10.43
N SER A 18 5.05 -0.66 10.58
CA SER A 18 5.22 0.54 11.41
C SER A 18 4.64 1.81 10.80
N LEU A 19 4.48 1.83 9.50
CA LEU A 19 4.00 2.98 8.74
C LEU A 19 2.48 3.13 8.70
N SER A 20 1.71 2.09 9.02
CA SER A 20 0.25 2.19 9.18
C SER A 20 -0.16 2.93 10.47
N LEU A 21 0.77 3.12 11.42
CA LEU A 21 0.50 3.73 12.73
C LEU A 21 0.94 5.20 12.85
N ALA A 22 1.81 5.69 11.96
CA ALA A 22 2.42 7.02 12.09
C ALA A 22 1.61 8.19 11.50
N THR A 23 0.50 7.94 10.79
CA THR A 23 -0.25 9.00 10.12
C THR A 23 -1.75 8.99 10.39
N PRO A 24 -2.23 9.51 11.56
CA PRO A 24 -3.67 9.74 11.74
C PRO A 24 -4.25 10.75 10.73
N ALA A 25 -3.43 11.68 10.21
CA ALA A 25 -3.84 12.71 9.25
C ALA A 25 -4.12 12.20 7.81
N LEU A 26 -3.71 10.96 7.47
CA LEU A 26 -3.85 10.41 6.13
C LEU A 26 -5.01 9.38 5.98
N ARG A 27 -5.98 9.39 6.87
CA ARG A 27 -7.16 8.50 6.83
C ARG A 27 -8.23 8.97 5.85
N SER A 28 -7.89 9.17 4.58
CA SER A 28 -8.89 9.21 3.51
C SER A 28 -9.21 7.78 3.03
N PRO A 29 -10.49 7.40 2.85
CA PRO A 29 -10.91 6.02 2.66
C PRO A 29 -10.83 5.52 1.21
N SER A 30 -9.86 5.94 0.41
CA SER A 30 -9.69 5.30 -0.90
C SER A 30 -8.79 4.07 -0.78
N VAL A 31 -9.30 2.89 -1.13
CA VAL A 31 -8.57 1.61 -1.12
C VAL A 31 -7.31 1.68 -2.00
N THR A 32 -7.37 2.44 -3.10
CA THR A 32 -6.22 2.78 -3.94
C THR A 32 -5.16 3.60 -3.19
N ALA A 33 -5.57 4.58 -2.38
CA ALA A 33 -4.64 5.35 -1.55
C ALA A 33 -3.94 4.47 -0.49
N LEU A 34 -4.55 3.39 -0.02
CA LEU A 34 -3.97 2.50 1.00
C LEU A 34 -2.84 1.64 0.42
N ALA A 35 -3.01 1.09 -0.78
CA ALA A 35 -1.98 0.30 -1.47
C ALA A 35 -0.80 1.19 -1.90
N PHE A 36 -1.09 2.38 -2.44
CA PHE A 36 -0.06 3.36 -2.82
C PHE A 36 0.63 4.00 -1.62
N ARG A 37 -0.09 4.22 -0.51
CA ARG A 37 0.53 4.67 0.75
C ARG A 37 1.58 3.70 1.26
N SER A 38 1.32 2.40 1.17
CA SER A 38 2.30 1.38 1.58
C SER A 38 3.54 1.39 0.69
N LEU A 39 3.40 1.51 -0.62
CA LEU A 39 4.51 1.59 -1.58
C LEU A 39 5.29 2.91 -1.47
N PHE A 40 4.61 4.04 -1.36
CA PHE A 40 5.22 5.36 -1.19
C PHE A 40 6.04 5.46 0.09
N VAL A 41 5.53 4.86 1.14
CA VAL A 41 6.18 4.86 2.43
C VAL A 41 7.36 3.89 2.46
N VAL A 42 7.28 2.76 1.78
CA VAL A 42 8.42 1.85 1.56
C VAL A 42 9.52 2.57 0.77
N ALA A 43 9.18 3.27 -0.31
CA ALA A 43 10.14 4.08 -1.05
C ALA A 43 10.78 5.17 -0.18
N LEU A 44 9.99 5.86 0.64
CA LEU A 44 10.46 6.89 1.56
C LEU A 44 11.36 6.30 2.67
N ALA A 45 11.04 5.13 3.20
CA ALA A 45 11.86 4.43 4.20
C ALA A 45 13.22 3.99 3.63
N PHE A 46 13.27 3.63 2.34
CA PHE A 46 14.51 3.26 1.66
C PHE A 46 15.39 4.46 1.27
N THR A 47 14.88 5.69 1.29
CA THR A 47 15.68 6.90 0.97
C THR A 47 16.55 7.41 2.13
N VAL A 48 16.57 6.72 3.28
CA VAL A 48 17.30 7.14 4.50
C VAL A 48 18.82 7.15 4.34
N ALA A 49 19.37 6.42 3.36
CA ALA A 49 20.80 6.21 3.25
C ALA A 49 21.49 7.18 2.29
N GLY A 50 22.55 7.85 2.72
CA GLY A 50 23.32 8.82 1.94
C GLY A 50 24.51 8.22 1.19
N ILE A 51 24.77 8.73 0.00
CA ILE A 51 25.98 8.70 -0.83
C ILE A 51 26.42 7.34 -1.40
N SER A 52 26.20 7.12 -2.72
CA SER A 52 27.04 6.20 -3.51
C SER A 52 26.99 6.52 -5.02
N PRO A 53 28.07 6.24 -5.77
CA PRO A 53 28.15 6.60 -7.18
C PRO A 53 27.46 5.58 -8.08
N ALA A 54 27.01 6.05 -9.24
CA ALA A 54 26.52 5.31 -10.40
C ALA A 54 25.48 4.21 -10.10
N ARG A 55 24.40 4.11 -10.89
CA ARG A 55 23.40 3.04 -10.80
C ARG A 55 24.09 1.69 -10.58
N ALA A 56 24.08 1.21 -9.35
CA ALA A 56 24.67 -0.08 -9.04
C ALA A 56 23.81 -1.16 -9.73
N GLN A 57 24.47 -2.06 -10.44
CA GLN A 57 23.84 -3.24 -10.98
C GLN A 57 23.33 -4.08 -9.79
N ALA A 58 22.08 -4.57 -9.86
CA ALA A 58 21.59 -5.48 -8.82
C ALA A 58 22.51 -6.71 -8.69
N PRO A 59 22.71 -7.23 -7.49
CA PRO A 59 23.55 -8.41 -7.28
C PRO A 59 23.07 -9.62 -8.09
N LEU A 60 21.76 -9.77 -8.23
CA LEU A 60 21.14 -10.82 -9.03
C LEU A 60 19.98 -10.25 -9.83
N GLU A 61 20.18 -10.06 -11.14
CA GLU A 61 19.17 -9.59 -12.07
C GLU A 61 18.23 -10.72 -12.51
N PRO A 62 16.98 -10.42 -12.93
CA PRO A 62 15.99 -11.43 -13.34
C PRO A 62 16.48 -12.39 -14.43
N ALA A 63 17.32 -11.94 -15.35
CA ALA A 63 17.94 -12.78 -16.37
C ALA A 63 18.87 -13.87 -15.80
N ARG A 64 19.34 -13.68 -14.57
CA ARG A 64 20.18 -14.63 -13.82
C ARG A 64 19.41 -15.34 -12.71
N MET A 65 18.14 -15.01 -12.46
CA MET A 65 17.30 -15.70 -11.48
C MET A 65 16.77 -17.02 -12.01
N SER A 66 16.46 -17.93 -11.09
CA SER A 66 15.81 -19.21 -11.40
C SER A 66 14.39 -18.99 -11.94
N PRO A 67 13.92 -19.81 -12.91
CA PRO A 67 12.50 -19.77 -13.31
C PRO A 67 11.55 -20.19 -12.18
N ARG A 68 12.08 -20.81 -11.11
CA ARG A 68 11.36 -21.17 -9.87
C ARG A 68 11.17 -19.97 -8.92
N THR A 69 11.67 -18.79 -9.28
CA THR A 69 11.49 -17.58 -8.47
C THR A 69 10.01 -17.18 -8.44
N VAL A 70 9.44 -17.20 -7.25
CA VAL A 70 8.05 -16.79 -6.98
C VAL A 70 7.97 -15.30 -6.69
N PHE A 71 8.94 -14.81 -5.96
CA PHE A 71 9.04 -13.41 -5.54
C PHE A 71 10.47 -12.92 -5.65
N TYR A 72 10.63 -11.68 -6.07
CA TYR A 72 11.84 -10.93 -5.82
C TYR A 72 11.55 -9.44 -5.55
N LEU A 73 12.47 -8.82 -4.84
CA LEU A 73 12.59 -7.39 -4.67
C LEU A 73 14.06 -7.02 -4.91
N ILE A 74 14.27 -6.16 -5.88
CA ILE A 74 15.57 -5.60 -6.21
C ILE A 74 15.62 -4.16 -5.72
N TRP A 75 16.67 -3.84 -4.98
CA TRP A 75 17.06 -2.50 -4.61
C TRP A 75 18.41 -2.19 -5.25
N ARG A 76 18.52 -1.11 -6.02
CA ARG A 76 19.76 -0.79 -6.77
C ARG A 76 20.66 0.20 -6.03
N GLY A 77 20.45 0.37 -4.74
CA GLY A 77 21.21 1.32 -3.94
C GLY A 77 20.69 2.75 -4.05
N VAL A 78 21.25 3.63 -3.25
CA VAL A 78 20.84 5.04 -3.20
C VAL A 78 21.35 5.80 -4.44
N PRO A 79 20.55 6.70 -5.05
CA PRO A 79 20.99 7.53 -6.15
C PRO A 79 22.18 8.43 -5.80
N THR A 80 22.96 8.80 -6.82
CA THR A 80 24.10 9.72 -6.66
C THR A 80 23.66 11.07 -6.11
N PRO A 81 24.54 11.84 -5.43
CA PRO A 81 24.21 13.16 -4.90
C PRO A 81 23.61 14.13 -5.92
N PRO A 82 24.08 14.24 -7.17
CA PRO A 82 23.43 15.08 -8.18
C PRO A 82 21.99 14.62 -8.51
N ALA A 83 21.75 13.31 -8.60
CA ALA A 83 20.41 12.77 -8.85
C ALA A 83 19.47 13.00 -7.64
N ARG A 84 20.01 12.92 -6.41
CA ARG A 84 19.24 13.23 -5.19
C ARG A 84 18.82 14.70 -5.15
N THR A 85 19.73 15.61 -5.43
CA THR A 85 19.44 17.05 -5.46
C THR A 85 18.46 17.42 -6.58
N ALA A 86 18.52 16.71 -7.70
CA ALA A 86 17.63 16.96 -8.83
C ALA A 86 16.20 16.43 -8.61
N ASN A 87 16.03 15.42 -7.79
CA ASN A 87 14.71 14.80 -7.55
C ASN A 87 14.00 15.45 -6.37
N SER A 88 12.77 15.88 -6.54
CA SER A 88 11.98 16.62 -5.56
C SER A 88 11.80 15.86 -4.23
N LEU A 89 11.46 14.57 -4.27
CA LEU A 89 11.29 13.76 -3.06
C LEU A 89 12.60 13.51 -2.32
N LEU A 90 13.69 13.26 -3.06
CA LEU A 90 14.99 13.04 -2.47
C LEU A 90 15.56 14.35 -1.90
N ALA A 91 15.38 15.47 -2.60
CA ALA A 91 15.77 16.80 -2.13
C ALA A 91 14.99 17.18 -0.86
N LEU A 92 13.68 16.90 -0.82
CA LEU A 92 12.87 17.05 0.40
C LEU A 92 13.43 16.20 1.55
N TRP A 93 13.75 14.93 1.25
CA TRP A 93 14.29 14.03 2.26
C TRP A 93 15.61 14.53 2.84
N ASP A 94 16.48 15.10 2.02
CA ASP A 94 17.81 15.58 2.43
C ASP A 94 17.77 16.97 3.08
N ASP A 95 16.67 17.71 2.93
CA ASP A 95 16.53 19.06 3.49
C ASP A 95 16.64 19.04 5.03
N PRO A 96 17.47 19.91 5.63
CA PRO A 96 17.59 20.02 7.08
C PRO A 96 16.26 20.28 7.80
N ASP A 97 15.37 21.08 7.21
CA ASP A 97 14.06 21.40 7.78
C ASP A 97 13.14 20.17 7.86
N PHE A 98 13.42 19.09 7.10
CA PHE A 98 12.70 17.82 7.15
C PHE A 98 13.27 16.85 8.20
N ALA A 99 14.40 17.16 8.83
CA ALA A 99 15.03 16.30 9.83
C ALA A 99 14.11 15.84 10.98
N PRO A 100 13.21 16.69 11.53
CA PRO A 100 12.27 16.25 12.57
C PRO A 100 11.35 15.12 12.08
N VAL A 101 10.90 15.16 10.83
CA VAL A 101 10.05 14.12 10.22
C VAL A 101 10.85 12.82 10.03
N ARG A 102 12.09 12.91 9.51
CA ARG A 102 12.98 11.74 9.40
C ARG A 102 13.20 11.07 10.75
N SER A 103 13.48 11.86 11.78
CA SER A 103 13.68 11.36 13.14
C SER A 103 12.42 10.70 13.70
N ALA A 104 11.24 11.24 13.41
CA ALA A 104 9.97 10.65 13.81
C ALA A 104 9.68 9.32 13.09
N ILE A 105 9.97 9.22 11.80
CA ILE A 105 9.88 7.98 11.04
C ILE A 105 10.81 6.92 11.65
N ALA A 106 12.07 7.29 11.90
CA ALA A 106 13.04 6.42 12.55
C ALA A 106 12.55 5.95 13.94
N ALA A 107 12.08 6.86 14.78
CA ALA A 107 11.52 6.55 16.09
C ALA A 107 10.29 5.65 16.01
N GLY A 108 9.40 5.87 15.03
CA GLY A 108 8.23 5.03 14.78
C GLY A 108 8.62 3.60 14.38
N MET A 109 9.64 3.46 13.54
CA MET A 109 10.20 2.14 13.17
C MET A 109 10.82 1.44 14.39
N LEU A 110 11.55 2.18 15.21
CA LEU A 110 12.14 1.67 16.45
C LEU A 110 11.08 1.22 17.46
N SER A 111 10.04 2.04 17.71
CA SER A 111 8.98 1.72 18.68
C SER A 111 8.15 0.51 18.26
N SER A 112 7.83 0.37 16.98
CA SER A 112 7.08 -0.80 16.49
C SER A 112 7.86 -2.11 16.59
N SER A 113 9.19 -2.06 16.58
CA SER A 113 10.05 -3.21 16.85
C SER A 113 10.02 -3.62 18.34
N GLN A 114 9.89 -2.63 19.24
CA GLN A 114 9.88 -2.82 20.69
C GLN A 114 8.58 -3.43 21.20
N GLU A 115 7.41 -3.03 20.66
CA GLU A 115 6.11 -3.61 21.05
C GLU A 115 6.00 -5.10 20.76
N LYS A 116 6.65 -5.56 19.67
CA LYS A 116 6.60 -6.97 19.27
C LYS A 116 7.64 -7.85 19.93
N SER A 117 8.65 -7.25 20.52
CA SER A 117 9.78 -7.95 21.13
C SER A 117 10.40 -7.11 22.24
N PRO A 118 9.80 -7.14 23.44
CA PRO A 118 10.27 -6.33 24.57
C PRO A 118 11.73 -6.57 24.95
N ASN A 119 12.30 -7.69 24.51
CA ASN A 119 13.67 -8.10 24.80
C ASN A 119 14.70 -7.76 23.71
N GLN A 120 14.27 -7.14 22.59
CA GLN A 120 15.17 -6.73 21.50
C GLN A 120 14.80 -5.32 21.07
N LYS A 121 15.43 -4.35 21.71
CA LYS A 121 15.29 -2.93 21.40
C LYS A 121 16.31 -2.60 20.32
N LEU A 122 15.85 -2.29 19.10
CA LEU A 122 16.69 -1.67 18.10
C LEU A 122 17.12 -0.30 18.62
N THR A 123 18.40 -0.04 18.70
CA THR A 123 18.93 1.26 19.12
C THR A 123 18.98 2.25 17.95
N ALA A 124 19.14 3.54 18.25
CA ALA A 124 19.33 4.55 17.21
C ALA A 124 20.59 4.30 16.36
N GLU A 125 21.66 3.79 16.99
CA GLU A 125 22.90 3.43 16.32
C GLU A 125 22.67 2.27 15.33
N GLU A 126 21.98 1.23 15.75
CA GLU A 126 21.60 0.09 14.88
C GLU A 126 20.73 0.50 13.71
N PHE A 127 19.83 1.45 13.92
CA PHE A 127 19.04 2.01 12.84
C PHE A 127 19.91 2.76 11.83
N GLN A 128 20.87 3.57 12.28
CA GLN A 128 21.81 4.25 11.41
C GLN A 128 22.71 3.27 10.64
N GLU A 129 23.20 2.22 11.30
CA GLU A 129 23.97 1.15 10.66
C GLU A 129 23.14 0.44 9.57
N PHE A 130 21.88 0.15 9.87
CA PHE A 130 20.98 -0.44 8.90
C PHE A 130 20.72 0.50 7.73
N ALA A 131 20.47 1.79 7.99
CA ALA A 131 20.32 2.79 6.95
C ALA A 131 21.56 2.88 6.05
N ALA A 132 22.76 2.82 6.63
CA ALA A 132 24.01 2.80 5.89
C ALA A 132 24.19 1.54 5.02
N LEU A 133 23.64 0.38 5.43
CA LEU A 133 23.64 -0.83 4.60
C LEU A 133 22.70 -0.70 3.39
N LEU A 134 21.62 0.07 3.50
CA LEU A 134 20.68 0.32 2.37
C LEU A 134 21.29 1.21 1.27
N GLU A 135 22.46 1.81 1.49
CA GLU A 135 23.17 2.53 0.44
C GLU A 135 23.57 1.64 -0.73
N ASN A 136 23.86 0.37 -0.44
CA ASN A 136 24.27 -0.60 -1.45
C ASN A 136 23.08 -1.38 -2.01
N SER A 137 23.31 -1.97 -3.18
CA SER A 137 22.28 -2.75 -3.86
C SER A 137 22.08 -4.12 -3.19
N PHE A 138 20.85 -4.61 -3.26
CA PHE A 138 20.53 -5.97 -2.84
C PHE A 138 19.42 -6.60 -3.69
N THR A 139 19.34 -7.91 -3.62
CA THR A 139 18.24 -8.71 -4.15
C THR A 139 17.72 -9.61 -3.04
N LEU A 140 16.43 -9.49 -2.74
CA LEU A 140 15.71 -10.40 -1.86
C LEU A 140 14.77 -11.24 -2.74
N GLY A 141 14.66 -12.54 -2.48
CA GLY A 141 13.74 -13.36 -3.25
C GLY A 141 13.34 -14.66 -2.55
N TYR A 142 12.40 -15.34 -3.21
CA TYR A 142 11.88 -16.63 -2.78
C TYR A 142 11.80 -17.58 -3.96
N LEU A 143 12.39 -18.78 -3.82
CA LEU A 143 12.30 -19.87 -4.78
C LEU A 143 11.24 -20.87 -4.33
N ASN A 144 10.39 -21.32 -5.23
CA ASN A 144 9.52 -22.47 -4.97
C ASN A 144 10.39 -23.75 -5.00
N GLU A 145 10.76 -24.22 -3.82
CA GLU A 145 11.42 -25.52 -3.68
C GLU A 145 10.35 -26.60 -3.66
N PRO A 146 10.41 -27.60 -4.57
CA PRO A 146 9.55 -28.76 -4.47
C PRO A 146 9.75 -29.37 -3.10
N ALA A 147 8.68 -29.53 -2.33
CA ALA A 147 8.71 -30.13 -1.01
C ALA A 147 9.42 -31.50 -1.13
N LYS A 148 10.71 -31.52 -0.87
CA LYS A 148 11.40 -32.76 -0.59
C LYS A 148 10.79 -33.21 0.73
N HIS A 149 9.85 -34.13 0.69
CA HIS A 149 9.45 -34.86 1.87
C HIS A 149 10.75 -35.31 2.53
N ASN A 150 11.13 -34.64 3.61
CA ASN A 150 12.31 -34.98 4.38
C ASN A 150 12.08 -36.35 5.03
N VAL A 151 12.31 -37.40 4.23
CA VAL A 151 12.32 -38.81 4.69
C VAL A 151 13.50 -39.07 5.64
N SER A 152 14.38 -38.08 5.90
CA SER A 152 15.68 -38.34 6.54
C SER A 152 15.92 -37.62 7.87
N ASN A 153 14.89 -37.05 8.52
CA ASN A 153 15.09 -36.63 9.92
C ASN A 153 14.14 -37.38 10.86
N PRO A 154 14.48 -38.60 11.31
CA PRO A 154 13.65 -39.38 12.22
C PRO A 154 13.50 -38.76 13.63
N ALA A 155 14.23 -37.67 13.91
CA ALA A 155 14.15 -36.93 15.17
C ALA A 155 13.21 -35.69 15.09
N ALA A 156 12.64 -35.37 13.92
CA ALA A 156 11.62 -34.33 13.84
C ALA A 156 10.33 -34.88 14.44
N SER A 157 9.79 -34.21 15.47
CA SER A 157 8.46 -34.50 15.99
C SER A 157 7.47 -34.55 14.83
N PRO A 158 6.58 -35.56 14.75
CA PRO A 158 5.58 -35.65 13.69
C PRO A 158 4.66 -34.42 13.64
N ASP A 159 4.66 -33.58 14.67
CA ASP A 159 3.91 -32.31 14.75
C ASP A 159 4.73 -31.09 14.31
N ALA A 160 6.01 -31.23 13.94
CA ALA A 160 6.83 -30.13 13.46
C ALA A 160 6.41 -29.77 12.03
N LYS A 161 5.51 -28.79 11.88
CA LYS A 161 5.18 -28.19 10.58
C LYS A 161 6.47 -27.66 9.95
N PRO A 162 6.76 -28.02 8.68
CA PRO A 162 7.88 -27.42 7.97
C PRO A 162 7.72 -25.89 7.99
N PRO A 163 8.81 -25.13 8.17
CA PRO A 163 8.75 -23.69 8.13
C PRO A 163 8.22 -23.25 6.75
N ALA A 164 7.18 -22.45 6.73
CA ALA A 164 6.43 -22.04 5.53
C ALA A 164 7.24 -21.23 4.49
N TRP A 165 8.54 -21.00 4.70
CA TRP A 165 9.39 -20.10 3.91
C TRP A 165 10.78 -20.68 3.64
N ASN A 166 10.83 -21.91 3.16
CA ASN A 166 12.09 -22.62 2.94
C ASN A 166 12.88 -22.18 1.69
N GLY A 167 12.35 -21.31 0.84
CA GLY A 167 12.98 -20.87 -0.40
C GLY A 167 13.59 -19.46 -0.38
N MET A 168 13.70 -18.81 0.79
CA MET A 168 14.16 -17.42 0.88
C MET A 168 15.65 -17.30 0.63
N PHE A 169 16.02 -16.26 -0.11
CA PHE A 169 17.41 -15.84 -0.29
C PHE A 169 17.55 -14.32 -0.24
N PHE A 170 18.75 -13.88 0.12
CA PHE A 170 19.15 -12.48 0.12
C PHE A 170 20.58 -12.38 -0.40
N VAL A 171 20.80 -11.51 -1.39
CA VAL A 171 22.11 -11.24 -1.97
C VAL A 171 22.37 -9.74 -1.84
N TYR A 172 23.45 -9.38 -1.18
CA TYR A 172 23.80 -8.01 -0.87
C TYR A 172 25.19 -7.67 -1.44
N ASP A 173 25.31 -6.52 -2.09
CA ASP A 173 26.60 -5.97 -2.50
C ASP A 173 27.29 -5.32 -1.29
N ARG A 174 28.33 -5.95 -0.78
CA ARG A 174 29.03 -5.51 0.44
C ARG A 174 30.16 -4.51 0.20
N THR A 175 30.37 -4.09 -1.04
CA THR A 175 31.48 -3.21 -1.40
C THR A 175 31.52 -1.96 -0.53
N GLY A 176 32.62 -1.76 0.21
CA GLY A 176 32.80 -0.63 1.14
C GLY A 176 31.97 -0.68 2.42
N LYS A 177 31.25 -1.80 2.66
CA LYS A 177 30.39 -2.01 3.85
C LYS A 177 30.77 -3.30 4.61
N GLU A 178 31.92 -3.90 4.31
CA GLU A 178 32.34 -5.19 4.85
C GLU A 178 32.41 -5.17 6.39
N ALA A 179 33.02 -4.13 6.95
CA ALA A 179 33.15 -3.98 8.40
C ALA A 179 31.79 -3.78 9.09
N LEU A 180 30.91 -2.97 8.47
CA LEU A 180 29.57 -2.70 8.99
C LEU A 180 28.71 -3.95 8.96
N LEU A 181 28.75 -4.71 7.87
CA LEU A 181 28.04 -5.97 7.73
C LEU A 181 28.52 -7.01 8.75
N SER A 182 29.84 -7.13 8.93
CA SER A 182 30.44 -8.03 9.93
C SER A 182 29.99 -7.66 11.34
N LYS A 183 29.97 -6.35 11.69
CA LYS A 183 29.46 -5.84 12.97
C LYS A 183 27.99 -6.22 13.19
N ALA A 184 27.14 -6.02 12.16
CA ALA A 184 25.73 -6.37 12.22
C ALA A 184 25.50 -7.88 12.43
N VAL A 185 26.26 -8.72 11.72
CA VAL A 185 26.19 -10.19 11.86
C VAL A 185 26.67 -10.64 13.25
N LEU A 186 27.75 -10.08 13.77
CA LEU A 186 28.25 -10.39 15.11
C LEU A 186 27.24 -10.01 16.20
N ARG A 187 26.59 -8.86 16.06
CA ARG A 187 25.56 -8.39 16.99
C ARG A 187 24.34 -9.32 16.98
N MET A 188 23.82 -9.68 15.80
CA MET A 188 22.72 -10.64 15.69
C MET A 188 23.04 -11.98 16.40
N ARG A 189 24.29 -12.38 16.42
CA ARG A 189 24.74 -13.57 17.15
C ARG A 189 24.76 -13.36 18.66
N ALA A 190 25.19 -12.19 19.12
CA ALA A 190 25.29 -11.87 20.56
C ALA A 190 23.91 -11.75 21.24
N GLU A 191 22.88 -11.38 20.52
CA GLU A 191 21.51 -11.23 21.04
C GLU A 191 20.73 -12.55 21.16
N GLU A 192 21.25 -13.64 20.62
CA GLU A 192 20.59 -14.95 20.69
C GLU A 192 20.74 -15.57 22.08
N LYS A 193 19.61 -15.84 22.74
CA LYS A 193 19.58 -16.49 24.09
C LYS A 193 20.14 -17.90 24.10
N GLU A 194 20.05 -18.61 22.97
CA GLU A 194 20.63 -19.92 22.74
C GLU A 194 21.69 -19.77 21.64
N LEU A 195 22.95 -20.02 21.93
CA LEU A 195 24.03 -19.96 20.92
C LEU A 195 23.68 -20.89 19.75
N PRO A 196 23.59 -20.36 18.51
CA PRO A 196 23.35 -21.20 17.35
C PRO A 196 24.46 -22.21 17.16
N ARG A 197 24.14 -23.40 16.69
CA ARG A 197 25.17 -24.35 16.24
C ARG A 197 25.73 -23.85 14.91
N LEU A 198 27.01 -23.57 14.91
CA LEU A 198 27.72 -23.10 13.73
C LEU A 198 28.56 -24.26 13.16
N SER A 199 28.43 -24.52 11.87
CA SER A 199 29.26 -25.45 11.15
C SER A 199 29.62 -24.90 9.78
N GLN A 200 30.78 -25.28 9.26
CA GLN A 200 31.17 -24.95 7.89
C GLN A 200 30.82 -26.11 6.97
N VAL A 201 30.21 -25.78 5.84
CA VAL A 201 29.91 -26.75 4.78
C VAL A 201 30.45 -26.22 3.46
N ALA A 202 31.10 -27.07 2.69
CA ALA A 202 31.54 -26.72 1.35
C ALA A 202 30.39 -26.85 0.37
N ILE A 203 30.20 -25.82 -0.46
CA ILE A 203 29.30 -25.83 -1.61
C ILE A 203 30.14 -25.44 -2.84
N GLY A 204 30.48 -26.42 -3.67
CA GLY A 204 31.51 -26.25 -4.69
C GLY A 204 32.82 -25.84 -4.05
N ASN A 205 33.40 -24.72 -4.47
CA ASN A 205 34.63 -24.14 -3.92
C ASN A 205 34.38 -23.02 -2.87
N VAL A 206 33.12 -22.81 -2.48
CA VAL A 206 32.73 -21.76 -1.51
C VAL A 206 32.56 -22.39 -0.12
N GLN A 207 33.21 -21.81 0.89
CA GLN A 207 32.95 -22.15 2.29
C GLN A 207 31.71 -21.41 2.78
N VAL A 208 30.69 -22.15 3.17
CA VAL A 208 29.39 -21.65 3.59
C VAL A 208 29.23 -21.91 5.08
N LEU A 209 28.87 -20.89 5.84
CA LEU A 209 28.54 -20.99 7.24
C LEU A 209 27.09 -21.46 7.39
N LYS A 210 26.89 -22.64 7.97
CA LYS A 210 25.59 -23.16 8.36
C LYS A 210 25.28 -22.72 9.78
N VAL A 211 24.14 -22.04 9.96
CA VAL A 211 23.67 -21.51 11.24
C VAL A 211 22.38 -22.25 11.60
N GLU A 212 22.44 -23.15 12.57
CA GLU A 212 21.28 -23.90 13.05
C GLU A 212 20.69 -23.24 14.29
N ARG A 213 19.39 -22.96 14.24
CA ARG A 213 18.60 -22.36 15.31
C ARG A 213 17.40 -23.24 15.62
N LYS A 214 16.77 -23.05 16.78
CA LYS A 214 15.53 -23.72 17.16
C LYS A 214 14.38 -23.51 16.15
N GLY A 215 14.43 -22.44 15.35
CA GLY A 215 13.40 -22.07 14.37
C GLY A 215 13.77 -22.39 12.91
N GLY A 216 14.92 -23.00 12.64
CA GLY A 216 15.34 -23.30 11.27
C GLY A 216 16.85 -23.22 11.06
N VAL A 217 17.23 -23.44 9.83
CA VAL A 217 18.63 -23.37 9.37
C VAL A 217 18.76 -22.17 8.44
N THR A 218 19.89 -21.49 8.50
CA THR A 218 20.28 -20.44 7.56
C THR A 218 21.69 -20.71 7.07
N PHE A 219 21.91 -20.55 5.79
CA PHE A 219 23.20 -20.63 5.15
C PHE A 219 23.70 -19.23 4.84
N TRP A 220 24.97 -18.96 5.14
CA TRP A 220 25.61 -17.67 4.90
C TRP A 220 26.91 -17.87 4.14
N ALA A 221 27.13 -17.10 3.10
CA ALA A 221 28.36 -17.12 2.32
C ALA A 221 28.81 -15.71 1.95
N GLU A 222 30.12 -15.54 1.84
CA GLU A 222 30.73 -14.42 1.16
C GLU A 222 31.33 -14.92 -0.14
N HIS A 223 30.91 -14.34 -1.27
CA HIS A 223 31.35 -14.75 -2.59
C HIS A 223 31.66 -13.52 -3.45
N GLY A 224 32.94 -13.28 -3.73
CA GLY A 224 33.39 -12.05 -4.38
C GLY A 224 32.96 -10.82 -3.57
N ARG A 225 32.29 -9.88 -4.24
CA ARG A 225 31.73 -8.68 -3.60
C ARG A 225 30.38 -8.89 -2.91
N TYR A 226 29.84 -10.09 -2.94
CA TYR A 226 28.51 -10.35 -2.43
C TYR A 226 28.52 -11.06 -1.08
N ALA A 227 27.59 -10.67 -0.22
CA ALA A 227 27.16 -11.44 0.94
C ALA A 227 25.82 -12.09 0.62
N ILE A 228 25.71 -13.40 0.88
CA ILE A 228 24.55 -14.20 0.49
C ILE A 228 24.01 -14.89 1.73
N SER A 229 22.69 -14.83 1.91
CA SER A 229 21.98 -15.60 2.90
C SER A 229 20.89 -16.43 2.21
N ALA A 230 20.72 -17.69 2.61
CA ALA A 230 19.68 -18.57 2.11
C ALA A 230 19.10 -19.42 3.24
N SER A 231 17.80 -19.72 3.16
CA SER A 231 17.11 -20.55 4.15
C SER A 231 17.41 -22.04 4.00
N GLU A 232 17.88 -22.47 2.81
CA GLU A 232 18.21 -23.86 2.52
C GLU A 232 19.51 -24.01 1.73
N ARG A 233 20.12 -25.21 1.84
CA ARG A 233 21.34 -25.53 1.11
C ARG A 233 21.13 -25.50 -0.41
N SER A 234 20.06 -26.09 -0.91
CA SER A 234 19.70 -26.11 -2.34
C SER A 234 19.54 -24.71 -2.92
N VAL A 235 18.93 -23.79 -2.15
CA VAL A 235 18.80 -22.38 -2.53
C VAL A 235 20.16 -21.70 -2.60
N MET A 236 21.04 -21.94 -1.61
CA MET A 236 22.41 -21.41 -1.62
C MET A 236 23.20 -21.93 -2.82
N GLU A 237 23.12 -23.24 -3.12
CA GLU A 237 23.75 -23.87 -4.30
C GLU A 237 23.27 -23.23 -5.61
N GLU A 238 21.97 -23.03 -5.76
CA GLU A 238 21.37 -22.37 -6.92
C GLU A 238 21.90 -20.95 -7.08
N ILE A 239 21.87 -20.14 -6.02
CA ILE A 239 22.29 -18.72 -6.07
C ILE A 239 23.80 -18.62 -6.39
N LEU A 240 24.65 -19.40 -5.75
CA LEU A 240 26.09 -19.43 -6.05
C LEU A 240 26.36 -19.85 -7.50
N GLY A 241 25.68 -20.89 -8.00
CA GLY A 241 25.82 -21.33 -9.38
C GLY A 241 25.42 -20.26 -10.39
N ARG A 242 24.39 -19.47 -10.08
CA ARG A 242 23.95 -18.35 -10.94
C ARG A 242 24.88 -17.14 -10.87
N LEU A 243 25.47 -16.86 -9.72
CA LEU A 243 26.47 -15.82 -9.57
C LEU A 243 27.77 -16.18 -10.30
N ASP A 244 28.17 -17.43 -10.33
CA ASP A 244 29.32 -17.93 -11.08
C ASP A 244 29.09 -18.04 -12.60
N GLY A 245 27.86 -17.83 -13.08
CA GLY A 245 27.51 -18.03 -14.48
C GLY A 245 27.45 -19.49 -14.92
N LYS A 246 27.60 -20.47 -14.00
CA LYS A 246 27.54 -21.91 -14.32
C LYS A 246 26.16 -22.35 -14.76
N ALA A 247 25.13 -21.64 -14.34
CA ALA A 247 23.74 -21.86 -14.72
C ALA A 247 23.31 -21.05 -15.98
N SER A 248 24.25 -20.50 -16.75
CA SER A 248 23.95 -19.65 -17.92
C SER A 248 23.21 -20.40 -19.04
N SER A 249 23.30 -21.75 -19.09
CA SER A 249 22.53 -22.59 -20.02
C SER A 249 21.17 -23.03 -19.47
N ALA A 250 20.90 -22.82 -18.17
CA ALA A 250 19.61 -23.15 -17.58
C ALA A 250 18.59 -22.04 -17.82
N ALA A 251 17.32 -22.41 -17.92
CA ALA A 251 16.22 -21.45 -18.04
C ALA A 251 16.29 -20.38 -16.93
N SER A 252 15.93 -19.14 -17.27
CA SER A 252 15.88 -18.02 -16.34
C SER A 252 14.45 -17.57 -16.08
N LEU A 253 14.26 -16.74 -15.03
CA LEU A 253 12.97 -16.14 -14.72
C LEU A 253 12.38 -15.37 -15.91
N THR A 254 13.23 -14.71 -16.71
CA THR A 254 12.79 -13.93 -17.88
C THR A 254 12.15 -14.77 -18.99
N GLN A 255 12.27 -16.09 -18.91
CA GLN A 255 11.61 -17.02 -19.85
C GLN A 255 10.26 -17.52 -19.33
N SER A 256 9.87 -17.21 -18.09
CA SER A 256 8.56 -17.59 -17.57
C SER A 256 7.45 -16.70 -18.14
N ALA A 257 6.30 -17.29 -18.48
CA ALA A 257 5.19 -16.56 -19.09
C ALA A 257 4.71 -15.38 -18.21
N SER A 258 4.56 -15.59 -16.90
CA SER A 258 4.13 -14.54 -15.98
C SER A 258 5.13 -13.38 -15.87
N TYR A 259 6.44 -13.65 -15.99
CA TYR A 259 7.43 -12.58 -16.03
C TYR A 259 7.39 -11.82 -17.35
N GLN A 260 7.25 -12.52 -18.50
CA GLN A 260 7.12 -11.89 -19.82
C GLN A 260 5.88 -11.00 -19.91
N GLU A 261 4.77 -11.44 -19.31
CA GLU A 261 3.57 -10.61 -19.18
C GLU A 261 3.82 -9.36 -18.35
N ALA A 262 4.60 -9.46 -17.27
CA ALA A 262 4.95 -8.36 -16.38
C ALA A 262 6.05 -7.44 -16.93
N GLN A 263 6.81 -7.87 -17.94
CA GLN A 263 7.97 -7.14 -18.47
C GLN A 263 7.69 -5.67 -18.84
N PRO A 264 6.54 -5.29 -19.43
CA PRO A 264 6.24 -3.89 -19.72
C PRO A 264 6.12 -3.00 -18.48
N ILE A 265 5.82 -3.60 -17.32
CA ILE A 265 5.68 -2.89 -16.03
C ILE A 265 6.99 -2.91 -15.25
N LEU A 266 7.84 -3.92 -15.49
CA LEU A 266 9.15 -4.04 -14.87
C LEU A 266 10.15 -3.16 -15.61
N GLY A 267 11.02 -2.51 -14.90
CA GLY A 267 12.00 -1.60 -15.49
C GLY A 267 13.31 -1.60 -14.70
N SER A 268 14.32 -0.92 -15.21
CA SER A 268 15.58 -0.69 -14.51
C SER A 268 15.46 0.39 -13.42
N GLY A 269 14.34 0.38 -12.68
CA GLY A 269 14.08 1.33 -11.60
C GLY A 269 15.04 1.16 -10.42
N LEU A 270 15.00 2.11 -9.49
CA LEU A 270 15.71 2.04 -8.22
C LEU A 270 15.24 0.86 -7.37
N LEU A 271 13.93 0.70 -7.31
CA LEU A 271 13.25 -0.43 -6.70
C LEU A 271 12.46 -1.15 -7.80
N GLU A 272 12.55 -2.48 -7.82
CA GLU A 272 11.77 -3.33 -8.70
C GLU A 272 11.27 -4.55 -7.91
N PHE A 273 10.03 -4.93 -8.12
CA PHE A 273 9.48 -6.13 -7.48
C PHE A 273 8.60 -6.92 -8.45
N PHE A 274 8.57 -8.22 -8.21
CA PHE A 274 7.72 -9.16 -8.92
C PHE A 274 7.26 -10.26 -7.95
N LEU A 275 5.98 -10.64 -8.05
CA LEU A 275 5.40 -11.71 -7.27
C LEU A 275 4.47 -12.53 -8.16
N ARG A 276 4.72 -13.84 -8.27
CA ARG A 276 3.89 -14.80 -8.98
C ARG A 276 2.80 -15.33 -8.05
N ILE A 277 1.55 -15.00 -8.33
CA ILE A 277 0.42 -15.25 -7.43
C ILE A 277 0.01 -16.72 -7.36
N PRO A 278 -0.02 -17.53 -8.45
CA PRO A 278 -0.40 -18.93 -8.37
C PRO A 278 0.42 -19.74 -7.37
N ASP A 279 1.75 -19.54 -7.33
CA ASP A 279 2.61 -20.23 -6.37
C ASP A 279 2.35 -19.78 -4.92
N LEU A 280 2.01 -18.51 -4.71
CA LEU A 280 1.63 -17.99 -3.39
C LEU A 280 0.31 -18.62 -2.90
N LYS A 281 -0.64 -18.86 -3.82
CA LYS A 281 -1.89 -19.57 -3.51
C LYS A 281 -1.62 -20.95 -2.93
N ASP A 282 -0.73 -21.72 -3.56
CA ASP A 282 -0.37 -23.06 -3.09
C ASP A 282 0.30 -23.02 -1.71
N LEU A 283 1.26 -22.11 -1.52
CA LEU A 283 1.91 -21.89 -0.22
C LEU A 283 0.92 -21.47 0.88
N ALA A 284 -0.07 -20.64 0.55
CA ALA A 284 -1.10 -20.22 1.50
C ALA A 284 -2.11 -21.33 1.81
N ALA A 285 -2.42 -22.17 0.82
CA ALA A 285 -3.34 -23.30 0.97
C ALA A 285 -2.79 -24.39 1.93
N ASP A 286 -1.46 -24.57 1.94
CA ASP A 286 -0.77 -25.52 2.83
C ASP A 286 -0.68 -25.00 4.28
N SER A 287 -0.87 -23.70 4.47
CA SER A 287 -0.89 -23.07 5.79
C SER A 287 -2.29 -23.18 6.44
N ASN A 288 -2.59 -24.30 7.10
CA ASN A 288 -3.79 -24.43 7.92
C ASN A 288 -3.75 -23.47 9.11
N ALA A 289 -4.40 -22.32 9.00
CA ALA A 289 -4.57 -21.37 10.10
C ALA A 289 -5.80 -21.78 10.97
N GLY A 290 -5.63 -22.79 11.79
CA GLY A 290 -6.71 -23.26 12.68
C GLY A 290 -7.90 -23.87 11.93
N ASN A 291 -9.13 -23.58 12.39
CA ASN A 291 -10.37 -24.11 11.79
C ASN A 291 -10.80 -23.37 10.48
N PHE A 292 -10.00 -22.43 9.97
CA PHE A 292 -10.35 -21.63 8.81
C PHE A 292 -9.70 -22.22 7.55
N GLN A 293 -10.54 -22.70 6.64
CA GLN A 293 -10.08 -23.22 5.34
C GLN A 293 -9.79 -22.06 4.39
N VAL A 294 -8.52 -21.75 4.20
CA VAL A 294 -8.09 -20.65 3.33
C VAL A 294 -8.32 -20.99 1.85
N ARG A 295 -8.09 -22.23 1.43
CA ARG A 295 -8.18 -22.65 0.03
C ARG A 295 -9.55 -22.40 -0.61
N PRO A 296 -10.70 -22.79 0.00
CA PRO A 296 -12.00 -22.48 -0.57
C PRO A 296 -12.26 -20.99 -0.76
N LEU A 297 -11.71 -20.15 0.12
CA LEU A 297 -11.83 -18.69 0.00
C LEU A 297 -11.01 -18.17 -1.21
N LEU A 298 -9.77 -18.65 -1.38
CA LEU A 298 -8.93 -18.29 -2.52
C LEU A 298 -9.54 -18.75 -3.86
N ASP A 299 -10.18 -19.93 -3.86
CA ASP A 299 -10.92 -20.44 -5.03
C ASP A 299 -12.18 -19.61 -5.29
N ALA A 300 -12.90 -19.20 -4.26
CA ALA A 300 -14.11 -18.37 -4.39
C ALA A 300 -13.84 -16.99 -5.00
N ILE A 301 -12.68 -16.39 -4.70
CA ILE A 301 -12.25 -15.14 -5.33
C ILE A 301 -11.58 -15.36 -6.68
N ARG A 302 -11.41 -16.61 -7.12
CA ARG A 302 -10.73 -16.97 -8.36
C ARG A 302 -9.33 -16.37 -8.45
N LEU A 303 -8.54 -16.55 -7.38
CA LEU A 303 -7.17 -16.04 -7.32
C LEU A 303 -6.26 -16.67 -8.41
N ASP A 304 -6.66 -17.81 -8.97
CA ASP A 304 -6.02 -18.45 -10.14
C ASP A 304 -6.03 -17.58 -11.40
N ALA A 305 -7.00 -16.65 -11.52
CA ALA A 305 -7.03 -15.68 -12.61
C ALA A 305 -5.99 -14.56 -12.47
N VAL A 306 -5.36 -14.42 -11.29
CA VAL A 306 -4.30 -13.43 -11.07
C VAL A 306 -2.95 -14.10 -11.26
N HIS A 307 -2.16 -13.65 -12.25
CA HIS A 307 -0.88 -14.25 -12.60
C HIS A 307 0.27 -13.65 -11.79
N SER A 308 0.31 -12.30 -11.70
CA SER A 308 1.40 -11.63 -11.01
C SER A 308 1.00 -10.27 -10.43
N LEU A 309 1.77 -9.83 -9.44
CA LEU A 309 1.86 -8.46 -8.98
C LEU A 309 3.28 -7.96 -9.25
N SER A 310 3.43 -6.86 -9.94
CA SER A 310 4.72 -6.32 -10.34
C SER A 310 4.73 -4.79 -10.27
N GLY A 311 5.93 -4.22 -10.17
CA GLY A 311 6.08 -2.78 -10.23
C GLY A 311 7.52 -2.32 -10.06
N HIS A 312 7.71 -1.02 -10.29
CA HIS A 312 9.00 -0.38 -10.11
C HIS A 312 8.87 1.09 -9.69
N ILE A 313 9.96 1.64 -9.18
CA ILE A 313 10.12 3.05 -8.84
C ILE A 313 11.35 3.59 -9.54
N THR A 314 11.19 4.69 -10.29
CA THR A 314 12.28 5.40 -10.95
C THR A 314 12.35 6.86 -10.50
N PHE A 315 13.53 7.45 -10.62
CA PHE A 315 13.76 8.88 -10.46
C PHE A 315 14.19 9.48 -11.79
N GLU A 316 13.40 10.42 -12.30
CA GLU A 316 13.57 11.03 -13.63
C GLU A 316 13.69 12.56 -13.48
N GLY A 317 14.91 13.04 -13.26
CA GLY A 317 15.13 14.44 -12.93
C GLY A 317 14.39 14.83 -11.65
N ALA A 318 13.53 15.86 -11.71
CA ALA A 318 12.71 16.29 -10.57
C ALA A 318 11.62 15.30 -10.18
N ARG A 319 11.26 14.38 -11.06
CA ARG A 319 10.09 13.51 -10.89
C ARG A 319 10.44 12.16 -10.30
N THR A 320 9.57 11.67 -9.46
CA THR A 320 9.51 10.27 -9.04
C THR A 320 8.35 9.59 -9.77
N HIS A 321 8.64 8.51 -10.46
CA HIS A 321 7.68 7.71 -11.19
C HIS A 321 7.51 6.34 -10.53
N VAL A 322 6.27 5.95 -10.25
CA VAL A 322 5.89 4.66 -9.68
C VAL A 322 4.93 3.99 -10.63
N GLN A 323 5.30 2.80 -11.10
CA GLN A 323 4.39 1.94 -11.86
C GLN A 323 4.17 0.63 -11.13
N ALA A 324 2.94 0.13 -11.15
CA ALA A 324 2.60 -1.19 -10.65
C ALA A 324 1.43 -1.78 -11.44
N ALA A 325 1.34 -3.11 -11.45
CA ALA A 325 0.20 -3.81 -12.04
C ALA A 325 -0.10 -5.11 -11.29
N ILE A 326 -1.39 -5.45 -11.24
CA ILE A 326 -1.87 -6.80 -10.98
C ILE A 326 -2.29 -7.36 -12.34
N LEU A 327 -1.57 -8.35 -12.83
CA LEU A 327 -1.76 -8.94 -14.15
C LEU A 327 -2.48 -10.29 -14.07
N GLY A 328 -3.26 -10.59 -15.07
CA GLY A 328 -4.01 -11.84 -15.18
C GLY A 328 -5.22 -11.75 -16.09
N ASP A 329 -6.11 -12.74 -16.02
CA ASP A 329 -7.31 -12.83 -16.83
C ASP A 329 -8.40 -11.88 -16.31
N ALA A 330 -8.53 -10.70 -16.88
CA ALA A 330 -9.50 -9.68 -16.47
C ALA A 330 -10.93 -9.98 -16.95
N ALA A 331 -11.36 -11.25 -16.85
CA ALA A 331 -12.69 -11.71 -17.23
C ALA A 331 -13.74 -11.44 -16.13
N PRO A 332 -15.05 -11.44 -16.47
CA PRO A 332 -16.11 -11.37 -15.48
C PRO A 332 -16.03 -12.49 -14.43
N GLY A 333 -16.34 -12.15 -13.18
CA GLY A 333 -16.29 -13.07 -12.05
C GLY A 333 -14.89 -13.35 -11.50
N THR A 334 -13.83 -12.72 -12.02
CA THR A 334 -12.47 -12.74 -11.46
C THR A 334 -12.29 -11.61 -10.45
N PRO A 335 -11.15 -11.53 -9.73
CA PRO A 335 -10.86 -10.40 -8.83
C PRO A 335 -10.86 -9.03 -9.52
N PHE A 336 -10.65 -9.00 -10.83
CA PHE A 336 -10.65 -7.79 -11.64
C PHE A 336 -12.05 -7.21 -11.89
N ASP A 337 -13.11 -7.97 -11.62
CA ASP A 337 -14.50 -7.56 -11.86
C ASP A 337 -15.01 -6.54 -10.82
N ILE A 338 -14.24 -6.26 -9.77
CA ILE A 338 -14.55 -5.20 -8.80
C ILE A 338 -14.33 -3.80 -9.37
N TRP A 339 -13.55 -3.66 -10.44
CA TRP A 339 -13.37 -2.41 -11.18
C TRP A 339 -14.26 -2.41 -12.42
N SER A 340 -14.88 -1.28 -12.71
CA SER A 340 -15.65 -1.11 -13.94
C SER A 340 -14.72 -0.89 -15.13
N ALA A 341 -15.28 -0.91 -16.33
CA ALA A 341 -14.54 -0.45 -17.51
C ALA A 341 -14.26 1.06 -17.39
N GLY A 342 -13.01 1.45 -17.66
CA GLY A 342 -12.57 2.83 -17.55
C GLY A 342 -13.35 3.81 -18.42
N GLN A 343 -13.42 5.04 -17.95
CA GLN A 343 -14.05 6.15 -18.66
C GLN A 343 -13.02 7.22 -19.03
N PRO A 344 -13.23 7.96 -20.12
CA PRO A 344 -12.29 9.00 -20.55
C PRO A 344 -12.13 10.11 -19.52
N SER A 345 -13.21 10.44 -18.81
CA SER A 345 -13.20 11.45 -17.75
C SER A 345 -14.27 11.12 -16.71
N PRO A 346 -13.97 11.22 -15.41
CA PRO A 346 -14.98 11.15 -14.36
C PRO A 346 -15.99 12.31 -14.50
N ALA A 347 -17.28 12.03 -14.34
CA ALA A 347 -18.31 13.05 -14.43
C ALA A 347 -18.19 14.13 -13.33
N SER A 348 -17.71 13.72 -12.14
CA SER A 348 -17.43 14.64 -11.03
C SER A 348 -16.35 15.67 -11.34
N LEU A 349 -15.39 15.37 -12.24
CA LEU A 349 -14.31 16.30 -12.59
C LEU A 349 -14.82 17.63 -13.17
N ALA A 350 -15.94 17.61 -13.87
CA ALA A 350 -16.58 18.82 -14.40
C ALA A 350 -17.09 19.78 -13.32
N LEU A 351 -17.24 19.28 -12.07
CA LEU A 351 -17.69 20.07 -10.92
C LEU A 351 -16.52 20.56 -10.05
N VAL A 352 -15.30 20.12 -10.32
CA VAL A 352 -14.13 20.44 -9.51
C VAL A 352 -13.58 21.80 -9.92
N PRO A 353 -13.54 22.78 -9.02
CA PRO A 353 -13.03 24.11 -9.32
C PRO A 353 -11.51 24.11 -9.53
N ALA A 354 -11.01 25.12 -10.25
CA ALA A 354 -9.59 25.24 -10.55
C ALA A 354 -8.70 25.41 -9.31
N GLU A 355 -9.24 26.01 -8.25
CA GLU A 355 -8.58 26.18 -6.95
C GLU A 355 -8.50 24.93 -6.10
N ALA A 356 -9.12 23.82 -6.50
CA ALA A 356 -9.03 22.57 -5.74
C ALA A 356 -7.57 22.18 -5.45
N VAL A 357 -7.32 21.86 -4.19
CA VAL A 357 -6.01 21.38 -3.70
C VAL A 357 -5.81 19.91 -4.06
N SER A 358 -6.89 19.14 -3.93
CA SER A 358 -6.86 17.72 -4.30
C SER A 358 -8.16 17.28 -4.93
N TYR A 359 -8.04 16.26 -5.78
CA TYR A 359 -9.15 15.53 -6.36
C TYR A 359 -8.76 14.06 -6.49
N THR A 360 -9.68 13.17 -6.17
CA THR A 360 -9.51 11.74 -6.37
C THR A 360 -10.83 11.14 -6.84
N SER A 361 -10.79 10.31 -7.86
CA SER A 361 -11.94 9.55 -8.35
C SER A 361 -11.57 8.08 -8.55
N ALA A 362 -12.58 7.22 -8.46
CA ALA A 362 -12.48 5.80 -8.76
C ALA A 362 -13.80 5.31 -9.36
N GLN A 363 -13.71 4.31 -10.24
CA GLN A 363 -14.85 3.66 -10.87
C GLN A 363 -14.95 2.21 -10.39
N PHE A 364 -16.05 1.86 -9.74
CA PHE A 364 -16.31 0.54 -9.20
C PHE A 364 -17.43 -0.18 -9.91
N ASN A 365 -17.31 -1.48 -10.09
CA ASN A 365 -18.41 -2.35 -10.46
C ASN A 365 -19.10 -2.86 -9.19
N PHE A 366 -20.03 -2.08 -8.62
CA PHE A 366 -20.72 -2.47 -7.39
C PHE A 366 -21.44 -3.83 -7.47
N PRO A 367 -22.12 -4.20 -8.57
CA PRO A 367 -22.65 -5.55 -8.75
C PRO A 367 -21.55 -6.63 -8.67
N GLY A 368 -20.43 -6.43 -9.35
CA GLY A 368 -19.29 -7.37 -9.31
C GLY A 368 -18.67 -7.50 -7.92
N ILE A 369 -18.58 -6.40 -7.17
CA ILE A 369 -18.16 -6.42 -5.75
C ILE A 369 -19.12 -7.27 -4.92
N TYR A 370 -20.43 -7.04 -5.05
CA TYR A 370 -21.44 -7.80 -4.32
C TYR A 370 -21.35 -9.30 -4.62
N ASP A 371 -21.29 -9.68 -5.88
CA ASP A 371 -21.19 -11.08 -6.30
C ASP A 371 -19.91 -11.73 -5.77
N THR A 372 -18.80 -11.01 -5.77
CA THR A 372 -17.53 -11.49 -5.21
C THR A 372 -17.63 -11.70 -3.70
N VAL A 373 -18.17 -10.74 -2.96
CA VAL A 373 -18.38 -10.85 -1.51
C VAL A 373 -19.33 -12.00 -1.18
N LYS A 374 -20.40 -12.18 -1.96
CA LYS A 374 -21.35 -13.27 -1.76
C LYS A 374 -20.71 -14.65 -2.00
N ARG A 375 -19.87 -14.80 -3.03
CA ARG A 375 -19.08 -16.02 -3.27
C ARG A 375 -18.12 -16.30 -2.11
N MET A 376 -17.37 -15.30 -1.65
CA MET A 376 -16.45 -15.41 -0.51
C MET A 376 -17.18 -15.84 0.77
N ALA A 377 -18.31 -15.21 1.05
CA ALA A 377 -19.10 -15.54 2.23
C ALA A 377 -19.60 -17.01 2.17
N ARG A 378 -20.12 -17.45 1.01
CA ARG A 378 -20.55 -18.85 0.83
C ARG A 378 -19.39 -19.84 0.99
N ALA A 379 -18.19 -19.50 0.55
CA ALA A 379 -17.01 -20.35 0.72
C ALA A 379 -16.49 -20.37 2.17
N ALA A 380 -16.64 -19.27 2.91
CA ALA A 380 -16.17 -19.14 4.27
C ALA A 380 -17.08 -19.82 5.30
N PHE A 381 -18.39 -19.89 5.02
CA PHE A 381 -19.37 -20.46 5.96
C PHE A 381 -19.67 -21.93 5.67
N PRO A 382 -19.82 -22.80 6.70
CA PRO A 382 -20.28 -24.18 6.54
C PRO A 382 -21.63 -24.26 5.82
N GLN A 383 -21.86 -25.33 5.07
CA GLN A 383 -23.07 -25.51 4.24
C GLN A 383 -24.37 -25.24 5.00
N GLY A 384 -24.46 -25.61 6.30
CA GLY A 384 -25.65 -25.36 7.13
C GLY A 384 -25.91 -23.89 7.51
N GLN A 385 -24.93 -22.99 7.26
CA GLN A 385 -25.06 -21.57 7.60
C GLN A 385 -25.19 -20.67 6.35
N GLN A 386 -25.16 -21.24 5.15
CA GLN A 386 -25.24 -20.48 3.89
C GLN A 386 -26.58 -19.74 3.73
N GLY A 387 -27.66 -20.22 4.32
CA GLY A 387 -28.94 -19.52 4.37
C GLY A 387 -28.90 -18.16 5.06
N ASN A 388 -27.92 -17.92 5.95
CA ASN A 388 -27.74 -16.61 6.59
C ASN A 388 -27.26 -15.55 5.60
N ILE A 389 -26.60 -15.95 4.51
CA ILE A 389 -26.12 -15.01 3.47
C ILE A 389 -27.30 -14.51 2.65
N ASP A 390 -28.25 -15.39 2.31
CA ASP A 390 -29.45 -14.99 1.58
C ASP A 390 -30.42 -14.18 2.48
N LEU A 391 -30.34 -14.35 3.81
CA LEU A 391 -31.04 -13.50 4.77
C LEU A 391 -30.58 -12.04 4.71
N LEU A 392 -29.32 -11.75 4.34
CA LEU A 392 -28.83 -10.37 4.16
C LEU A 392 -29.62 -9.62 3.09
N ASP A 393 -29.95 -10.28 1.98
CA ASP A 393 -30.78 -9.69 0.92
C ASP A 393 -32.21 -9.39 1.44
N THR A 394 -32.77 -10.28 2.25
CA THR A 394 -34.09 -10.10 2.87
C THR A 394 -34.09 -8.93 3.87
N ILE A 395 -33.05 -8.83 4.70
CA ILE A 395 -32.88 -7.72 5.65
C ILE A 395 -32.72 -6.40 4.90
N ALA A 396 -31.90 -6.39 3.83
CA ALA A 396 -31.72 -5.23 2.98
C ALA A 396 -33.04 -4.80 2.33
N GLN A 397 -33.80 -5.75 1.79
CA GLN A 397 -35.11 -5.48 1.21
C GLN A 397 -36.11 -4.90 2.23
N GLY A 398 -36.14 -5.44 3.45
CA GLY A 398 -37.00 -4.92 4.52
C GLY A 398 -36.61 -3.50 4.95
N ARG A 399 -35.31 -3.17 4.96
CA ARG A 399 -34.81 -1.86 5.42
C ARG A 399 -34.71 -0.82 4.31
N LEU A 400 -34.28 -1.20 3.12
CA LEU A 400 -34.05 -0.30 1.98
C LEU A 400 -35.25 -0.22 1.05
N GLY A 401 -36.25 -1.13 1.18
CA GLY A 401 -37.39 -1.23 0.27
C GLY A 401 -37.01 -1.73 -1.14
N MET A 402 -35.84 -2.34 -1.26
CA MET A 402 -35.28 -2.94 -2.48
C MET A 402 -34.19 -3.96 -2.11
N THR A 403 -33.92 -4.91 -2.97
CA THR A 403 -32.82 -5.87 -2.78
C THR A 403 -31.47 -5.17 -2.81
N LEU A 404 -30.43 -5.78 -2.21
CA LEU A 404 -29.09 -5.18 -2.22
C LEU A 404 -28.52 -4.99 -3.64
N PRO A 405 -28.67 -5.94 -4.59
CA PRO A 405 -28.31 -5.70 -5.98
C PRO A 405 -29.02 -4.50 -6.62
N GLU A 406 -30.34 -4.35 -6.38
CA GLU A 406 -31.10 -3.19 -6.87
C GLU A 406 -30.57 -1.88 -6.28
N ALA A 407 -30.30 -1.85 -4.96
CA ALA A 407 -29.73 -0.69 -4.28
C ALA A 407 -28.36 -0.30 -4.84
N LEU A 408 -27.49 -1.29 -5.10
CA LEU A 408 -26.17 -1.07 -5.69
C LEU A 408 -26.25 -0.63 -7.15
N SER A 409 -27.26 -1.07 -7.90
CA SER A 409 -27.48 -0.67 -9.30
C SER A 409 -27.93 0.79 -9.46
N VAL A 410 -28.37 1.45 -8.38
CA VAL A 410 -28.68 2.89 -8.37
C VAL A 410 -27.44 3.73 -8.66
N PHE A 411 -26.26 3.25 -8.25
CA PHE A 411 -25.01 3.95 -8.45
C PHE A 411 -24.41 3.65 -9.83
N SER A 412 -23.77 4.64 -10.43
CA SER A 412 -23.08 4.48 -11.73
C SER A 412 -21.73 3.77 -11.59
N GLY A 413 -21.20 3.71 -10.36
CA GLY A 413 -19.86 3.19 -10.05
C GLY A 413 -18.86 4.28 -9.70
N GLU A 414 -19.08 5.51 -10.11
CA GLU A 414 -18.19 6.62 -9.79
C GLU A 414 -18.29 7.00 -8.31
N PHE A 415 -17.14 7.03 -7.67
CA PHE A 415 -16.90 7.65 -6.37
C PHE A 415 -15.76 8.65 -6.50
N ALA A 416 -15.95 9.88 -6.01
CA ALA A 416 -14.88 10.86 -5.99
C ALA A 416 -14.88 11.69 -4.72
N SER A 417 -13.77 12.36 -4.46
CA SER A 417 -13.66 13.37 -3.42
C SER A 417 -12.75 14.50 -3.88
N MET A 418 -13.01 15.69 -3.38
CA MET A 418 -12.14 16.84 -3.57
C MET A 418 -11.96 17.62 -2.28
N GLN A 419 -10.87 18.38 -2.21
CA GLN A 419 -10.54 19.30 -1.14
C GLN A 419 -10.22 20.67 -1.74
N THR A 420 -10.92 21.72 -1.26
CA THR A 420 -10.69 23.10 -1.71
C THR A 420 -9.99 23.95 -0.66
N SER A 421 -9.90 23.48 0.59
CA SER A 421 -9.23 24.24 1.66
C SER A 421 -7.71 24.17 1.54
N PRO A 422 -7.01 25.31 1.41
CA PRO A 422 -5.56 25.35 1.47
C PRO A 422 -4.99 24.82 2.82
N SER A 423 -5.72 24.97 3.92
CA SER A 423 -5.34 24.45 5.24
C SER A 423 -5.64 22.95 5.43
N LEU A 424 -6.12 22.26 4.38
CA LEU A 424 -6.56 20.86 4.44
C LEU A 424 -7.67 20.59 5.48
N ASP A 425 -8.48 21.62 5.79
CA ASP A 425 -9.65 21.47 6.67
C ASP A 425 -10.67 20.54 6.05
N THR A 426 -10.94 19.42 6.73
CA THR A 426 -11.88 18.38 6.26
C THR A 426 -13.33 18.90 6.17
N ALA A 427 -13.67 20.02 6.82
CA ALA A 427 -14.99 20.64 6.69
C ALA A 427 -15.27 21.18 5.28
N LYS A 428 -14.23 21.39 4.46
CA LYS A 428 -14.33 21.79 3.05
C LYS A 428 -14.10 20.64 2.07
N GLN A 429 -14.16 19.40 2.54
CA GLN A 429 -14.11 18.21 1.69
C GLN A 429 -15.50 17.92 1.13
N VAL A 430 -15.56 17.59 -0.16
CA VAL A 430 -16.78 17.17 -0.85
C VAL A 430 -16.58 15.76 -1.39
N TYR A 431 -17.59 14.94 -1.21
CA TYR A 431 -17.68 13.58 -1.74
C TYR A 431 -18.70 13.54 -2.87
N PHE A 432 -18.43 12.76 -3.89
CA PHE A 432 -19.29 12.57 -5.05
C PHE A 432 -19.61 11.09 -5.20
N PHE A 433 -20.87 10.78 -5.51
CA PHE A 433 -21.33 9.44 -5.85
C PHE A 433 -22.13 9.54 -7.13
N GLY A 434 -21.64 8.96 -8.20
CA GLY A 434 -22.36 8.88 -9.45
C GLY A 434 -23.62 8.03 -9.32
N ILE A 435 -24.74 8.49 -9.83
CA ILE A 435 -26.03 7.79 -9.84
C ILE A 435 -26.59 7.66 -11.24
N ARG A 436 -27.40 6.63 -11.48
CA ARG A 436 -28.07 6.40 -12.76
C ARG A 436 -29.45 7.03 -12.83
N LYS A 437 -30.16 7.07 -11.69
CA LYS A 437 -31.52 7.57 -11.60
C LYS A 437 -31.74 8.27 -10.26
N LYS A 438 -32.05 9.56 -10.33
CA LYS A 438 -32.29 10.38 -9.14
C LYS A 438 -33.46 9.89 -8.27
N PRO A 439 -34.64 9.49 -8.81
CA PRO A 439 -35.77 9.05 -7.97
C PRO A 439 -35.41 7.83 -7.10
N GLU A 440 -34.73 6.84 -7.68
CA GLU A 440 -34.29 5.64 -6.98
C GLU A 440 -33.23 5.95 -5.91
N ALA A 441 -32.29 6.87 -6.21
CA ALA A 441 -31.31 7.34 -5.24
C ALA A 441 -31.97 8.04 -4.05
N LEU A 442 -32.96 8.92 -4.30
CA LEU A 442 -33.73 9.57 -3.23
C LEU A 442 -34.51 8.55 -2.39
N LYS A 443 -35.15 7.55 -3.02
CA LYS A 443 -35.82 6.46 -2.31
C LYS A 443 -34.85 5.70 -1.42
N LEU A 444 -33.69 5.32 -1.95
CA LEU A 444 -32.64 4.62 -1.19
C LEU A 444 -32.18 5.44 0.01
N ILE A 445 -31.87 6.73 -0.18
CA ILE A 445 -31.40 7.64 0.88
C ILE A 445 -32.47 7.79 1.98
N ARG A 446 -33.73 8.01 1.61
CA ARG A 446 -34.83 8.15 2.56
C ARG A 446 -35.02 6.88 3.40
N ASN A 447 -35.00 5.72 2.76
CA ASN A 447 -35.14 4.44 3.45
C ASN A 447 -33.92 4.13 4.34
N PHE A 448 -32.70 4.45 3.87
CA PHE A 448 -31.47 4.18 4.62
C PHE A 448 -31.37 5.04 5.88
N PHE A 449 -31.62 6.36 5.76
CA PHE A 449 -31.47 7.28 6.88
C PHE A 449 -32.72 7.42 7.73
N GLY A 450 -33.92 7.18 7.18
CA GLY A 450 -35.16 7.21 7.93
C GLY A 450 -35.31 8.46 8.82
N ASP A 451 -35.44 8.27 10.13
CA ASP A 451 -35.61 9.32 11.12
C ASP A 451 -34.39 10.25 11.26
N GLN A 452 -33.23 9.86 10.71
CA GLN A 452 -32.04 10.71 10.69
C GLN A 452 -32.14 11.82 9.63
N LEU A 453 -33.08 11.74 8.69
CA LEU A 453 -33.33 12.77 7.70
C LEU A 453 -34.02 13.98 8.36
N ALA A 454 -33.22 15.00 8.70
CA ALA A 454 -33.70 16.16 9.45
C ALA A 454 -34.48 17.17 8.58
N SER A 455 -34.11 17.29 7.29
CA SER A 455 -34.87 18.14 6.34
C SER A 455 -34.61 17.75 4.90
N GLU A 456 -35.58 18.05 4.02
CA GLU A 456 -35.50 17.89 2.58
C GLU A 456 -36.03 19.16 1.90
N ARG A 457 -35.32 19.67 0.88
CA ARG A 457 -35.72 20.85 0.12
C ARG A 457 -35.31 20.69 -1.34
N ASN A 458 -36.25 21.00 -2.24
CA ASN A 458 -35.98 21.01 -3.67
C ASN A 458 -35.65 22.45 -4.13
N GLU A 459 -34.56 22.58 -4.88
CA GLU A 459 -34.10 23.81 -5.51
C GLU A 459 -33.79 23.50 -6.98
N GLY A 460 -34.70 23.81 -7.88
CA GLY A 460 -34.60 23.44 -9.30
C GLY A 460 -34.57 21.92 -9.50
N ASP A 461 -33.52 21.43 -10.18
CA ASP A 461 -33.30 20.01 -10.44
C ASP A 461 -32.51 19.30 -9.32
N VAL A 462 -32.16 20.02 -8.24
CA VAL A 462 -31.37 19.48 -7.11
C VAL A 462 -32.26 19.32 -5.86
N THR A 463 -32.16 18.19 -5.18
CA THR A 463 -32.80 17.95 -3.88
C THR A 463 -31.72 17.99 -2.79
N PHE A 464 -31.82 18.94 -1.86
CA PHE A 464 -30.96 19.07 -0.70
C PHE A 464 -31.53 18.30 0.48
N LEU A 465 -30.70 17.52 1.12
CA LEU A 465 -31.03 16.70 2.29
C LEU A 465 -30.06 17.04 3.42
N LYS A 466 -30.60 17.18 4.64
CA LYS A 466 -29.81 17.35 5.86
C LYS A 466 -29.98 16.10 6.72
N ILE A 467 -28.89 15.43 7.00
CA ILE A 467 -28.86 14.19 7.78
C ILE A 467 -28.27 14.48 9.15
N SER A 468 -29.00 14.08 10.20
CA SER A 468 -28.52 14.16 11.58
C SER A 468 -27.70 12.93 11.90
N LEU A 469 -26.42 13.10 12.21
CA LEU A 469 -25.52 11.99 12.53
C LEU A 469 -25.59 11.55 14.00
N GLY A 470 -26.66 11.98 14.74
CA GLY A 470 -26.98 11.56 16.10
C GLY A 470 -25.75 11.51 17.03
N GLY A 471 -25.64 12.40 17.98
CA GLY A 471 -24.48 12.56 18.86
C GLY A 471 -24.22 11.40 19.83
N ASN A 472 -24.12 10.16 19.38
CA ASN A 472 -23.57 9.08 20.20
C ASN A 472 -22.03 9.19 20.14
N GLN A 473 -21.47 9.76 21.18
CA GLN A 473 -20.06 9.85 21.49
C GLN A 473 -19.45 8.44 21.66
N GLY A 474 -19.04 7.79 20.57
CA GLY A 474 -18.52 6.43 20.74
C GLY A 474 -17.48 5.94 19.75
N ALA A 475 -17.35 6.56 18.60
CA ALA A 475 -16.31 6.19 17.64
C ALA A 475 -15.17 7.21 17.68
N ALA A 476 -14.11 6.91 18.39
CA ALA A 476 -12.89 7.69 18.44
C ALA A 476 -12.35 7.97 17.03
N GLY A 477 -12.27 9.23 16.64
CA GLY A 477 -11.48 9.69 15.50
C GLY A 477 -12.23 10.22 14.28
N VAL A 478 -13.56 10.29 14.27
CA VAL A 478 -14.31 11.03 13.24
C VAL A 478 -14.64 12.40 13.80
N ALA A 479 -14.29 13.46 13.05
CA ALA A 479 -14.68 14.83 13.39
C ALA A 479 -16.18 14.84 13.76
N GLN A 480 -16.54 15.53 14.86
CA GLN A 480 -17.92 15.63 15.37
C GLN A 480 -18.79 16.41 14.39
N TRP A 481 -19.20 15.78 13.30
CA TRP A 481 -20.21 16.35 12.43
C TRP A 481 -21.58 16.05 13.02
N HIS A 482 -22.23 17.06 13.54
CA HIS A 482 -23.61 16.92 13.99
C HIS A 482 -24.58 16.68 12.81
N PHE A 483 -24.21 17.17 11.64
CA PHE A 483 -24.99 17.04 10.41
C PHE A 483 -24.10 16.76 9.22
N PHE A 484 -24.64 16.00 8.27
CA PHE A 484 -24.07 15.83 6.94
C PHE A 484 -25.09 16.30 5.90
N HIS A 485 -24.64 17.05 4.93
CA HIS A 485 -25.49 17.61 3.90
C HIS A 485 -25.28 16.86 2.58
N LEU A 486 -26.39 16.41 1.96
CA LEU A 486 -26.38 15.84 0.63
C LEU A 486 -27.11 16.75 -0.34
N ALA A 487 -26.63 16.81 -1.57
CA ALA A 487 -27.38 17.35 -2.71
C ALA A 487 -27.49 16.25 -3.77
N VAL A 488 -28.70 15.89 -4.12
CA VAL A 488 -28.99 14.88 -5.14
C VAL A 488 -29.37 15.59 -6.43
N ALA A 489 -28.40 15.68 -7.34
CA ALA A 489 -28.55 16.15 -8.71
C ALA A 489 -28.98 14.99 -9.64
N PRO A 490 -29.32 15.21 -10.92
CA PRO A 490 -29.77 14.13 -11.82
C PRO A 490 -28.85 12.91 -11.93
N GLU A 491 -27.54 13.13 -11.95
CA GLU A 491 -26.54 12.07 -12.19
C GLU A 491 -25.52 11.92 -11.06
N MET A 492 -25.65 12.73 -9.99
CA MET A 492 -24.64 12.78 -8.93
C MET A 492 -25.26 13.10 -7.57
N ILE A 493 -24.76 12.43 -6.53
CA ILE A 493 -24.93 12.83 -5.14
C ILE A 493 -23.66 13.54 -4.69
N LEU A 494 -23.79 14.75 -4.17
CA LEU A 494 -22.71 15.47 -3.50
C LEU A 494 -22.94 15.43 -1.99
N GLY A 495 -21.87 15.23 -1.23
CA GLY A 495 -21.94 15.20 0.22
C GLY A 495 -20.82 16.01 0.88
N ALA A 496 -21.17 16.83 1.88
CA ALA A 496 -20.21 17.57 2.70
C ALA A 496 -20.75 17.82 4.11
N SER A 497 -19.87 18.20 5.03
CA SER A 497 -20.28 18.61 6.39
C SER A 497 -20.98 19.98 6.40
N ARG A 498 -20.76 20.81 5.37
CA ARG A 498 -21.35 22.17 5.25
C ARG A 498 -22.14 22.29 3.96
N ILE A 499 -23.36 22.83 4.07
CA ILE A 499 -24.25 23.04 2.91
C ILE A 499 -23.67 24.05 1.92
N ASP A 500 -22.98 25.09 2.43
CA ASP A 500 -22.40 26.14 1.58
C ASP A 500 -21.35 25.56 0.65
N THR A 501 -20.51 24.63 1.14
CA THR A 501 -19.51 23.94 0.32
C THR A 501 -20.14 23.16 -0.84
N VAL A 502 -21.29 22.48 -0.58
CA VAL A 502 -22.04 21.78 -1.63
C VAL A 502 -22.61 22.76 -2.66
N ARG A 503 -23.13 23.91 -2.21
CA ARG A 503 -23.68 24.95 -3.09
C ARG A 503 -22.61 25.59 -3.96
N GLU A 504 -21.44 25.90 -3.40
CA GLU A 504 -20.29 26.43 -4.15
C GLU A 504 -19.91 25.51 -5.31
N VAL A 505 -19.86 24.20 -5.07
CA VAL A 505 -19.56 23.21 -6.12
C VAL A 505 -20.65 23.14 -7.19
N LEU A 506 -21.91 23.16 -6.78
CA LEU A 506 -23.02 23.14 -7.74
C LEU A 506 -23.13 24.43 -8.56
N ALA A 507 -22.73 25.58 -8.02
CA ALA A 507 -22.69 26.84 -8.77
C ALA A 507 -21.68 26.76 -9.95
N ASN A 508 -20.60 26.03 -9.80
CA ASN A 508 -19.63 25.78 -10.89
C ASN A 508 -20.27 25.02 -12.06
N ARG A 509 -21.28 24.16 -11.80
CA ARG A 509 -22.04 23.47 -12.85
C ARG A 509 -22.78 24.43 -13.75
N ALA A 510 -23.34 25.51 -13.19
CA ALA A 510 -24.12 26.50 -13.95
C ALA A 510 -23.24 27.35 -14.88
N HIS A 511 -21.95 27.45 -14.61
CA HIS A 511 -20.98 28.24 -15.37
C HIS A 511 -20.15 27.40 -16.34
N SER A 512 -20.45 26.11 -16.53
CA SER A 512 -19.66 25.11 -17.28
C SER A 512 -19.61 25.31 -18.81
N SER A 513 -20.10 26.44 -19.34
CA SER A 513 -19.89 26.83 -20.75
C SER A 513 -18.44 27.24 -21.07
N THR A 514 -17.57 27.41 -20.04
CA THR A 514 -16.13 27.64 -20.18
C THR A 514 -15.39 26.60 -19.30
N PRO A 515 -14.30 25.99 -19.76
CA PRO A 515 -13.53 25.04 -18.95
C PRO A 515 -12.74 25.78 -17.85
N ALA A 516 -13.45 26.33 -16.86
CA ALA A 516 -12.85 27.08 -15.74
C ALA A 516 -12.50 26.18 -14.54
N GLY A 517 -12.68 24.86 -14.64
CA GLY A 517 -12.44 23.91 -13.56
C GLY A 517 -11.02 23.34 -13.54
N LEU A 518 -10.79 22.36 -12.65
CA LEU A 518 -9.51 21.67 -12.48
C LEU A 518 -8.97 21.09 -13.82
N ALA A 519 -9.86 20.63 -14.70
CA ALA A 519 -9.49 20.12 -16.01
C ALA A 519 -8.78 21.15 -16.91
N SER A 520 -8.91 22.46 -16.64
CA SER A 520 -8.22 23.54 -17.37
C SER A 520 -6.88 23.95 -16.77
N VAL A 521 -6.54 23.45 -15.58
CA VAL A 521 -5.29 23.80 -14.89
C VAL A 521 -4.11 23.19 -15.65
N PRO A 522 -3.11 23.99 -16.08
CA PRO A 522 -2.00 23.48 -16.91
C PRO A 522 -1.22 22.31 -16.29
N ARG A 523 -0.96 22.35 -14.98
CA ARG A 523 -0.29 21.25 -14.26
C ARG A 523 -1.12 19.95 -14.27
N PHE A 524 -2.42 20.07 -14.07
CA PHE A 524 -3.33 18.94 -14.17
C PHE A 524 -3.32 18.34 -15.58
N GLN A 525 -3.41 19.19 -16.61
CA GLN A 525 -3.35 18.74 -18.01
C GLN A 525 -2.01 18.08 -18.35
N ALA A 526 -0.90 18.66 -17.92
CA ALA A 526 0.43 18.08 -18.12
C ALA A 526 0.58 16.70 -17.46
N GLY A 527 0.05 16.54 -16.25
CA GLY A 527 -0.03 15.25 -15.58
C GLY A 527 -0.93 14.27 -16.34
N ARG A 528 -2.13 14.71 -16.73
CA ARG A 528 -3.12 13.87 -17.42
C ARG A 528 -2.67 13.38 -18.80
N ALA A 529 -1.93 14.21 -19.55
CA ALA A 529 -1.45 13.88 -20.89
C ALA A 529 -0.46 12.70 -20.95
N GLN A 530 0.11 12.30 -19.81
CA GLN A 530 1.05 11.20 -19.72
C GLN A 530 0.36 9.83 -19.54
N PHE A 531 -0.96 9.81 -19.36
CA PHE A 531 -1.72 8.62 -19.00
C PHE A 531 -2.67 8.17 -20.12
N PRO A 532 -3.15 6.92 -20.07
CA PRO A 532 -4.17 6.43 -21.00
C PRO A 532 -5.43 7.29 -21.00
N GLU A 533 -6.19 7.25 -22.09
CA GLU A 533 -7.43 8.01 -22.20
C GLU A 533 -8.50 7.50 -21.24
N ASN A 534 -8.71 6.19 -21.19
CA ASN A 534 -9.71 5.55 -20.33
C ASN A 534 -9.10 5.18 -18.98
N LEU A 535 -9.72 5.64 -17.89
CA LEU A 535 -9.23 5.47 -16.53
C LEU A 535 -10.34 4.89 -15.63
N ASP A 536 -9.95 4.04 -14.69
CA ASP A 536 -10.79 3.58 -13.56
C ASP A 536 -10.58 4.44 -12.33
N GLY A 537 -9.45 5.13 -12.25
CA GLY A 537 -9.12 6.04 -11.15
C GLY A 537 -8.21 7.15 -11.60
N LEU A 538 -8.42 8.32 -10.99
CA LEU A 538 -7.61 9.51 -11.19
C LEU A 538 -7.42 10.20 -9.84
N SER A 539 -6.19 10.55 -9.49
CA SER A 539 -5.89 11.36 -8.32
C SER A 539 -4.94 12.47 -8.69
N TYR A 540 -5.18 13.63 -8.12
CA TYR A 540 -4.36 14.83 -8.25
C TYR A 540 -4.23 15.53 -6.90
N PHE A 541 -3.03 16.00 -6.58
CA PHE A 541 -2.76 16.80 -5.40
C PHE A 541 -1.76 17.91 -5.76
N ASP A 542 -2.11 19.17 -5.49
CA ASP A 542 -1.25 20.34 -5.73
C ASP A 542 -0.65 20.82 -4.41
N PHE A 543 0.61 20.47 -4.17
CA PHE A 543 1.34 20.83 -2.96
C PHE A 543 1.55 22.35 -2.83
N GLN A 544 1.55 23.08 -3.96
CA GLN A 544 1.75 24.53 -4.00
C GLN A 544 0.51 25.33 -3.58
N LYS A 545 -0.68 24.72 -3.63
CA LYS A 545 -1.93 25.33 -3.16
C LYS A 545 -2.18 25.14 -1.68
N VAL A 546 -1.35 24.31 -0.99
CA VAL A 546 -1.49 24.08 0.44
C VAL A 546 -0.85 25.21 1.22
N ASP A 547 -1.59 25.80 2.13
CA ASP A 547 -1.05 26.61 3.21
C ASP A 547 -0.50 25.68 4.31
N TRP A 548 0.76 25.32 4.18
CA TRP A 548 1.40 24.33 5.04
C TRP A 548 1.51 24.79 6.49
N GLN A 549 1.53 26.12 6.74
CA GLN A 549 1.51 26.63 8.12
C GLN A 549 0.12 26.42 8.73
N ALA A 550 -0.94 26.82 8.03
CA ALA A 550 -2.30 26.63 8.49
C ALA A 550 -2.66 25.13 8.62
N ALA A 551 -2.17 24.27 7.71
CA ALA A 551 -2.34 22.83 7.80
C ALA A 551 -1.64 22.26 9.06
N LYS A 552 -0.41 22.68 9.35
CA LYS A 552 0.32 22.30 10.56
C LYS A 552 -0.44 22.71 11.82
N ASP A 553 -0.91 23.95 11.87
CA ASP A 553 -1.63 24.49 13.04
C ASP A 553 -2.95 23.72 13.26
N HIS A 554 -3.66 23.40 12.17
CA HIS A 554 -4.86 22.58 12.22
C HIS A 554 -4.58 21.16 12.77
N TRP A 555 -3.54 20.50 12.31
CA TRP A 555 -3.15 19.17 12.81
C TRP A 555 -2.74 19.18 14.28
N ILE A 556 -2.07 20.23 14.74
CA ILE A 556 -1.71 20.43 16.16
C ILE A 556 -2.99 20.60 17.00
N GLU A 557 -3.94 21.38 16.51
CA GLU A 557 -5.21 21.60 17.21
C GLU A 557 -6.03 20.30 17.30
N ASP A 558 -6.14 19.55 16.22
CA ASP A 558 -6.83 18.26 16.21
C ASP A 558 -6.17 17.23 17.14
N ALA A 559 -4.84 17.18 17.18
CA ALA A 559 -4.12 16.33 18.12
C ALA A 559 -4.43 16.70 19.58
N ARG A 560 -4.54 17.99 19.89
CA ARG A 560 -4.92 18.48 21.24
C ARG A 560 -6.37 18.11 21.60
N LYS A 561 -7.31 18.32 20.69
CA LYS A 561 -8.74 17.97 20.90
C LYS A 561 -8.92 16.48 21.16
N ASN A 562 -8.24 15.64 20.40
CA ASN A 562 -8.29 14.18 20.54
C ASN A 562 -7.65 13.68 21.86
N SER A 563 -6.75 14.47 22.46
CA SER A 563 -6.15 14.13 23.75
C SER A 563 -7.08 14.39 24.94
N THR A 564 -7.92 15.41 24.87
CA THR A 564 -8.84 15.79 25.96
C THR A 564 -10.05 14.88 26.04
N THR A 565 -10.50 14.28 24.93
CA THR A 565 -11.69 13.40 24.89
C THR A 565 -11.45 11.99 25.43
N LYS A 566 -10.20 11.52 25.51
CA LYS A 566 -9.87 10.18 26.07
C LYS A 566 -9.72 10.17 27.59
N SER A 567 -9.78 11.31 28.26
CA SER A 567 -9.54 11.43 29.71
C SER A 567 -10.75 11.11 30.60
N ALA A 568 -11.89 10.63 30.07
CA ALA A 568 -13.10 10.38 30.86
C ALA A 568 -13.16 8.99 31.55
N ALA A 569 -12.13 8.15 31.40
CA ALA A 569 -12.01 6.89 32.16
C ALA A 569 -10.62 6.83 32.80
N PRO A 570 -10.51 6.70 34.14
CA PRO A 570 -9.22 6.62 34.81
C PRO A 570 -8.61 5.23 34.68
N SER A 571 -8.11 4.87 33.53
CA SER A 571 -7.18 3.75 33.41
C SER A 571 -5.75 4.26 33.54
N LYS A 572 -5.01 3.72 34.50
CA LYS A 572 -3.74 4.19 35.06
C LYS A 572 -2.54 4.26 34.10
N GLU A 573 -2.70 4.09 32.78
CA GLU A 573 -1.55 3.91 31.88
C GLU A 573 -1.63 4.61 30.50
N THR A 574 -2.62 5.44 30.23
CA THR A 574 -2.63 6.22 28.98
C THR A 574 -2.13 7.62 29.25
N ALA A 575 -0.84 7.84 28.96
CA ALA A 575 -0.28 9.19 28.87
C ALA A 575 -1.12 10.02 27.87
N PRO A 576 -1.38 11.30 28.14
CA PRO A 576 -2.11 12.17 27.23
C PRO A 576 -1.42 12.14 25.86
N SER A 577 -2.19 12.00 24.79
CA SER A 577 -1.64 12.04 23.44
C SER A 577 -1.06 13.44 23.20
N ARG A 578 0.22 13.57 23.43
CA ARG A 578 0.96 14.82 23.14
C ARG A 578 0.95 15.03 21.63
N VAL A 579 0.83 16.29 21.22
CA VAL A 579 1.21 16.69 19.86
C VAL A 579 2.58 16.07 19.58
N PRO A 580 2.76 15.32 18.49
CA PRO A 580 4.07 14.73 18.18
C PRO A 580 5.13 15.84 18.11
N ASP A 581 6.24 15.67 18.82
CA ASP A 581 7.30 16.70 18.90
C ASP A 581 7.82 17.10 17.51
N TRP A 582 7.91 16.15 16.57
CA TRP A 582 8.32 16.43 15.19
C TRP A 582 7.38 17.39 14.46
N LEU A 583 6.07 17.30 14.73
CA LEU A 583 5.07 18.18 14.12
C LEU A 583 5.23 19.63 14.59
N ALA A 584 5.60 19.83 15.86
CA ALA A 584 5.91 21.16 16.37
C ALA A 584 7.20 21.73 15.76
N GLN A 585 8.20 20.89 15.50
CA GLN A 585 9.55 21.29 15.10
C GLN A 585 9.72 21.43 13.58
N VAL A 586 8.93 20.71 12.75
CA VAL A 586 9.08 20.77 11.30
C VAL A 586 8.77 22.18 10.76
N ASN A 587 9.64 22.69 9.89
CA ASN A 587 9.32 23.86 9.10
C ASN A 587 8.37 23.46 7.95
N PRO A 588 7.09 23.84 7.99
CA PRO A 588 6.11 23.34 7.04
C PRO A 588 6.36 23.83 5.60
N GLN A 589 7.10 24.91 5.40
CA GLN A 589 7.45 25.42 4.07
C GLN A 589 8.39 24.48 3.30
N VAL A 590 9.02 23.50 3.95
CA VAL A 590 9.86 22.49 3.30
C VAL A 590 9.08 21.71 2.25
N PHE A 591 7.80 21.47 2.48
CA PHE A 591 6.95 20.74 1.52
C PHE A 591 6.75 21.51 0.22
N SER A 592 6.37 22.79 0.28
CA SER A 592 6.17 23.63 -0.91
C SER A 592 7.47 24.00 -1.61
N ARG A 593 8.63 23.94 -0.92
CA ARG A 593 9.95 24.17 -1.50
C ARG A 593 10.33 23.05 -2.48
N HIS A 594 9.96 21.83 -2.20
CA HIS A 594 10.40 20.65 -2.94
C HIS A 594 9.29 19.96 -3.72
N LEU A 595 8.03 20.01 -3.25
CA LEU A 595 6.93 19.31 -3.89
C LEU A 595 6.02 20.28 -4.64
N HIS A 596 5.74 19.97 -5.89
CA HIS A 596 4.87 20.76 -6.75
C HIS A 596 3.49 20.11 -6.89
N TYR A 597 3.42 18.90 -7.43
CA TYR A 597 2.18 18.16 -7.55
C TYR A 597 2.42 16.64 -7.54
N SER A 598 1.35 15.92 -7.27
CA SER A 598 1.29 14.47 -7.49
C SER A 598 0.09 14.17 -8.38
N SER A 599 0.29 13.32 -9.38
CA SER A 599 -0.78 12.82 -10.23
C SER A 599 -0.67 11.31 -10.33
N SER A 600 -1.77 10.60 -10.13
CA SER A 600 -1.81 9.15 -10.28
C SER A 600 -3.09 8.71 -10.97
N VAL A 601 -2.99 7.60 -11.69
CA VAL A 601 -4.12 6.96 -12.36
C VAL A 601 -4.13 5.46 -12.12
N SER A 602 -5.30 4.88 -12.29
CA SER A 602 -5.45 3.44 -12.48
C SER A 602 -6.37 3.17 -13.67
N TRP A 603 -6.08 2.07 -14.36
CA TRP A 603 -6.93 1.59 -15.44
C TRP A 603 -6.94 0.07 -15.48
N LYS A 604 -8.02 -0.49 -16.00
CA LYS A 604 -8.17 -1.90 -16.28
C LYS A 604 -8.17 -2.14 -17.77
N ASP A 605 -7.42 -3.13 -18.21
CA ASP A 605 -7.47 -3.66 -19.57
C ASP A 605 -7.70 -5.19 -19.55
N SER A 606 -7.53 -5.85 -20.69
CA SER A 606 -7.67 -7.32 -20.80
C SER A 606 -6.59 -8.10 -20.04
N LYS A 607 -5.49 -7.45 -19.66
CA LYS A 607 -4.34 -8.06 -18.97
C LYS A 607 -4.35 -7.84 -17.47
N GLY A 608 -5.21 -6.95 -16.95
CA GLY A 608 -5.25 -6.70 -15.52
C GLY A 608 -5.55 -5.26 -15.13
N ILE A 609 -5.04 -4.86 -13.99
CA ILE A 609 -5.17 -3.52 -13.42
C ILE A 609 -3.79 -2.91 -13.31
N HIS A 610 -3.68 -1.69 -13.77
CA HIS A 610 -2.45 -0.90 -13.79
C HIS A 610 -2.59 0.33 -12.91
N TRP A 611 -1.49 0.75 -12.33
CA TRP A 611 -1.33 2.01 -11.60
C TRP A 611 -0.10 2.72 -12.10
N ASP A 612 -0.22 4.01 -12.25
CA ASP A 612 0.86 4.90 -12.64
C ASP A 612 0.77 6.18 -11.81
N GLN A 613 1.89 6.63 -11.26
CA GLN A 613 1.96 7.80 -10.41
C GLN A 613 3.23 8.60 -10.67
N TRP A 614 3.06 9.91 -10.76
CA TRP A 614 4.13 10.89 -10.80
C TRP A 614 4.05 11.81 -9.60
N VAL A 615 5.21 12.10 -9.00
CA VAL A 615 5.40 13.09 -7.95
C VAL A 615 6.52 14.01 -8.38
N GLU A 616 6.25 15.32 -8.41
CA GLU A 616 7.22 16.36 -8.76
C GLU A 616 7.34 17.39 -7.65
#